data_ae369e6ec0eb786f4021876d8b8a16f0
#
_entry.id   ae369e6ec0eb786f4021876d8b8a16f0
#
_cell.length_a   1.000
_cell.length_b   1.000
_cell.length_c   1.000
_cell.angle_alpha   90.00
_cell.angle_beta   90.00
_cell.angle_gamma   90.00
#
_symmetry.space_group_name_H-M   'P 1'
#
loop_
_entity.id
_entity.type
_entity.pdbx_description
1 polymer ?
#
loop_
_entity_poly.entity_id
_entity_poly.type
_entity_poly.pdbx_seq_one_letter_code
_entity_poly.pdbx_strand_id
1 'polypeptide(L)'
;ESVADPLGYYLNNTVKSRSLIAAAIETGVKQFIFSSTAAVYGNPSENPVSETAVPAPMSPYGSSKLMTEIMLQDAARAHDFRAVALRYFNVAGADPKGRTGQSTPRATHLIKVACETALGKRGASG
;
A
#
# COMPACT_ATOMS: atom_id res chain seq x y z
N GLU A 1 4.58 14.07 -2.40
CA GLU A 1 5.22 13.83 -1.08
C GLU A 1 6.43 12.90 -1.24
N SER A 2 6.28 11.66 -1.75
CA SER A 2 7.41 10.73 -1.92
C SER A 2 8.52 11.22 -2.87
N VAL A 3 8.18 12.07 -3.83
CA VAL A 3 9.16 12.68 -4.75
C VAL A 3 9.98 13.76 -4.04
N ALA A 4 9.43 14.42 -3.03
CA ALA A 4 10.13 15.46 -2.26
C ALA A 4 11.06 14.87 -1.19
N ASP A 5 10.73 13.71 -0.62
CA ASP A 5 11.55 12.97 0.36
C ASP A 5 11.63 11.47 0.01
N PRO A 6 12.34 11.10 -1.04
CA PRO A 6 12.44 9.71 -1.47
C PRO A 6 13.14 8.82 -0.45
N LEU A 7 14.20 9.31 0.19
CA LEU A 7 14.97 8.51 1.15
C LEU A 7 14.22 8.22 2.44
N GLY A 8 13.38 9.15 2.91
CA GLY A 8 12.46 8.92 4.02
C GLY A 8 11.45 7.83 3.71
N TYR A 9 10.94 7.77 2.47
CA TYR A 9 10.06 6.69 2.03
C TYR A 9 10.77 5.34 1.98
N TYR A 10 12.01 5.26 1.48
CA TYR A 10 12.80 4.02 1.50
C TYR A 10 13.13 3.58 2.93
N LEU A 11 13.50 4.50 3.80
CA LEU A 11 13.73 4.18 5.21
C LEU A 11 12.47 3.58 5.85
N ASN A 12 11.33 4.23 5.68
CA ASN A 12 10.09 3.81 6.33
C ASN A 12 9.49 2.54 5.72
N ASN A 13 9.42 2.45 4.40
CA ASN A 13 8.71 1.37 3.70
C ASN A 13 9.60 0.17 3.36
N THR A 14 10.92 0.36 3.24
CA THR A 14 11.85 -0.71 2.85
C THR A 14 12.71 -1.15 4.02
N VAL A 15 13.47 -0.24 4.63
CA VAL A 15 14.42 -0.58 5.70
C VAL A 15 13.71 -1.07 6.95
N LYS A 16 12.69 -0.35 7.43
CA LYS A 16 11.92 -0.78 8.60
C LYS A 16 11.12 -2.07 8.33
N SER A 17 10.61 -2.24 7.11
CA SER A 17 9.94 -3.49 6.71
C SER A 17 10.91 -4.68 6.72
N ARG A 18 12.15 -4.50 6.28
CA ARG A 18 13.19 -5.54 6.39
C ARG A 18 13.37 -5.98 7.85
N SER A 19 13.44 -5.05 8.78
CA SER A 19 13.61 -5.35 10.21
C SER A 19 12.38 -6.09 10.78
N LEU A 20 11.18 -5.68 10.38
CA LEU A 20 9.93 -6.36 10.78
C LEU A 20 9.86 -7.80 10.23
N ILE A 21 10.22 -8.00 8.96
CA ILE A 21 10.24 -9.32 8.33
C ILE A 21 11.24 -10.23 9.03
N ALA A 22 12.45 -9.74 9.34
CA ALA A 22 13.46 -10.50 10.08
C ALA A 22 12.94 -10.92 11.45
N ALA A 23 12.38 -10.00 12.23
CA ALA A 23 11.79 -10.31 13.53
C ALA A 23 10.63 -11.31 13.45
N ALA A 24 9.78 -11.21 12.43
CA ALA A 24 8.70 -12.16 12.20
C ALA A 24 9.22 -13.59 11.96
N ILE A 25 10.27 -13.73 11.16
CA ILE A 25 10.91 -15.03 10.89
C ILE A 25 11.57 -15.57 12.14
N GLU A 26 12.36 -14.77 12.85
CA GLU A 26 13.05 -15.14 14.10
C GLU A 26 12.09 -15.61 15.19
N THR A 27 10.92 -15.00 15.26
CA THR A 27 9.87 -15.35 16.25
C THR A 27 8.94 -16.47 15.77
N GLY A 28 9.19 -17.06 14.61
CA GLY A 28 8.45 -18.21 14.10
C GLY A 28 7.09 -17.88 13.50
N VAL A 29 6.84 -16.63 13.09
CA VAL A 29 5.64 -16.25 12.34
C VAL A 29 5.63 -16.99 11.01
N LYS A 30 4.54 -17.72 10.72
CA LYS A 30 4.41 -18.54 9.51
C LYS A 30 3.68 -17.85 8.36
N GLN A 31 2.90 -16.83 8.65
CA GLN A 31 2.06 -16.15 7.66
C GLN A 31 2.16 -14.63 7.84
N PHE A 32 2.37 -13.93 6.72
CA PHE A 32 2.54 -12.49 6.70
C PHE A 32 1.68 -11.88 5.59
N ILE A 33 0.82 -10.94 5.95
CA ILE A 33 0.02 -10.19 4.97
C ILE A 33 0.59 -8.77 4.90
N PHE A 34 1.00 -8.38 3.71
CA PHE A 34 1.61 -7.08 3.45
C PHE A 34 0.66 -6.16 2.69
N SER A 35 0.41 -4.99 3.25
CA SER A 35 -0.30 -3.92 2.56
C SER A 35 0.64 -3.26 1.55
N SER A 36 0.57 -3.71 0.31
CA SER A 36 1.26 -3.13 -0.83
C SER A 36 0.37 -2.07 -1.51
N THR A 37 0.62 -1.78 -2.77
CA THR A 37 -0.08 -0.72 -3.51
C THR A 37 -0.16 -1.04 -4.99
N ALA A 38 -1.23 -0.61 -5.64
CA ALA A 38 -1.34 -0.62 -7.10
C ALA A 38 -0.29 0.27 -7.80
N ALA A 39 0.32 1.23 -7.08
CA ALA A 39 1.40 2.06 -7.61
C ALA A 39 2.65 1.27 -8.04
N VAL A 40 2.78 -0.01 -7.67
CA VAL A 40 3.84 -0.90 -8.16
C VAL A 40 3.72 -1.17 -9.66
N TYR A 41 2.52 -1.08 -10.23
CA TYR A 41 2.32 -1.30 -11.68
C TYR A 41 2.69 -0.08 -12.53
N GLY A 42 2.81 1.11 -11.94
CA GLY A 42 3.04 2.35 -12.69
C GLY A 42 1.86 2.69 -13.61
N ASN A 43 2.16 2.85 -14.91
CA ASN A 43 1.17 3.04 -15.98
C ASN A 43 1.08 1.78 -16.84
N PRO A 44 0.28 0.80 -16.47
CA PRO A 44 0.12 -0.42 -17.27
C PRO A 44 -0.59 -0.10 -18.59
N SER A 45 -0.19 -0.81 -19.66
CA SER A 45 -0.81 -0.67 -20.99
C SER A 45 -2.18 -1.33 -21.09
N GLU A 46 -2.50 -2.24 -20.15
CA GLU A 46 -3.76 -2.99 -20.12
C GLU A 46 -4.62 -2.56 -18.93
N ASN A 47 -5.93 -2.46 -19.17
CA ASN A 47 -6.93 -2.19 -18.16
C ASN A 47 -8.16 -3.10 -18.39
N PRO A 48 -8.55 -3.96 -17.44
CA PRO A 48 -7.98 -4.09 -16.09
C PRO A 48 -6.57 -4.68 -16.07
N VAL A 49 -5.75 -4.23 -15.10
CA VAL A 49 -4.39 -4.73 -14.90
C VAL A 49 -4.41 -6.11 -14.22
N SER A 50 -3.66 -7.06 -14.79
CA SER A 50 -3.47 -8.39 -14.22
C SER A 50 -2.44 -8.37 -13.08
N GLU A 51 -2.57 -9.28 -12.10
CA GLU A 51 -1.56 -9.50 -11.06
C GLU A 51 -0.20 -9.95 -11.61
N THR A 52 -0.19 -10.54 -12.82
CA THR A 52 1.01 -10.98 -13.53
C THR A 52 1.66 -9.86 -14.36
N ALA A 53 1.05 -8.69 -14.44
CA ALA A 53 1.63 -7.54 -15.14
C ALA A 53 3.00 -7.17 -14.53
N VAL A 54 3.95 -6.83 -15.38
CA VAL A 54 5.32 -6.49 -14.96
C VAL A 54 5.27 -5.21 -14.11
N PRO A 55 5.77 -5.24 -12.85
CA PRO A 55 5.85 -4.04 -12.03
C PRO A 55 6.80 -3.00 -12.63
N ALA A 56 6.33 -1.78 -12.77
CA ALA A 56 7.09 -0.65 -13.30
C ALA A 56 6.74 0.65 -12.53
N PRO A 57 7.06 0.74 -11.23
CA PRO A 57 6.67 1.86 -10.41
C PRO A 57 7.28 3.17 -10.90
N MET A 58 6.49 4.25 -10.89
CA MET A 58 6.88 5.58 -11.35
C MET A 58 7.15 6.56 -10.20
N SER A 59 7.15 6.09 -8.96
CA SER A 59 7.38 6.93 -7.78
C SER A 59 8.22 6.21 -6.73
N PRO A 60 8.96 6.95 -5.88
CA PRO A 60 9.68 6.36 -4.75
C PRO A 60 8.77 5.56 -3.81
N TYR A 61 7.52 5.99 -3.64
CA TYR A 61 6.52 5.24 -2.88
C TYR A 61 6.26 3.86 -3.50
N GLY A 62 5.93 3.80 -4.78
CA GLY A 62 5.70 2.52 -5.50
C GLY A 62 6.93 1.62 -5.48
N SER A 63 8.11 2.20 -5.74
CA SER A 63 9.39 1.47 -5.71
C SER A 63 9.70 0.91 -4.32
N SER A 64 9.51 1.68 -3.26
CA SER A 64 9.77 1.23 -1.88
C SER A 64 8.84 0.08 -1.46
N LYS A 65 7.59 0.09 -1.90
CA LYS A 65 6.65 -1.01 -1.67
C LYS A 65 7.02 -2.25 -2.47
N LEU A 66 7.40 -2.10 -3.74
CA LEU A 66 7.86 -3.21 -4.58
C LEU A 66 9.11 -3.88 -3.99
N MET A 67 10.07 -3.12 -3.48
CA MET A 67 11.25 -3.68 -2.81
C MET A 67 10.86 -4.56 -1.60
N THR A 68 9.84 -4.16 -0.85
CA THR A 68 9.33 -4.97 0.27
C THR A 68 8.66 -6.26 -0.24
N GLU A 69 7.93 -6.23 -1.35
CA GLU A 69 7.38 -7.44 -1.96
C GLU A 69 8.48 -8.42 -2.38
N ILE A 70 9.57 -7.91 -2.98
CA ILE A 70 10.72 -8.74 -3.36
C ILE A 70 11.36 -9.38 -2.13
N MET A 71 11.61 -8.62 -1.06
CA MET A 71 12.13 -9.17 0.20
C MET A 71 11.24 -10.27 0.77
N LEU A 72 9.91 -10.10 0.72
CA LEU A 72 8.96 -11.11 1.21
C LEU A 72 9.00 -12.38 0.37
N GLN A 73 9.12 -12.28 -0.96
CA GLN A 73 9.25 -13.42 -1.86
C GLN A 73 10.54 -14.19 -1.59
N ASP A 74 11.65 -13.49 -1.42
CA ASP A 74 12.94 -14.12 -1.14
C ASP A 74 12.94 -14.77 0.26
N ALA A 75 12.38 -14.12 1.26
CA ALA A 75 12.20 -14.67 2.59
C ALA A 75 11.33 -15.95 2.58
N ALA A 76 10.25 -15.96 1.79
CA ALA A 76 9.38 -17.13 1.65
C ALA A 76 10.06 -18.32 0.94
N ARG A 77 11.05 -18.06 0.09
CA ARG A 77 11.87 -19.13 -0.53
C ARG A 77 12.91 -19.69 0.43
N ALA A 78 13.43 -18.84 1.32
CA ALA A 78 14.54 -19.21 2.22
C ALA A 78 14.09 -19.82 3.55
N HIS A 79 12.86 -19.57 3.98
CA HIS A 79 12.36 -19.93 5.30
C HIS A 79 10.98 -20.59 5.23
N ASP A 80 10.57 -21.29 6.32
CA ASP A 80 9.19 -21.74 6.51
C ASP A 80 8.28 -20.56 6.85
N PHE A 81 8.06 -19.73 5.85
CA PHE A 81 7.39 -18.42 5.92
C PHE A 81 6.56 -18.21 4.65
N ARG A 82 5.32 -17.79 4.79
CA ARG A 82 4.42 -17.49 3.67
C ARG A 82 4.01 -16.04 3.72
N ALA A 83 4.04 -15.38 2.57
CA ALA A 83 3.64 -13.98 2.47
C ALA A 83 2.64 -13.77 1.34
N VAL A 84 1.71 -12.85 1.57
CA VAL A 84 0.76 -12.34 0.58
C VAL A 84 0.88 -10.83 0.54
N ALA A 85 1.12 -10.26 -0.63
CA ALA A 85 1.10 -8.81 -0.85
C ALA A 85 -0.22 -8.39 -1.49
N LEU A 86 -0.96 -7.52 -0.81
CA LEU A 86 -2.22 -6.98 -1.30
C LEU A 86 -1.98 -5.61 -1.95
N ARG A 87 -2.08 -5.55 -3.26
CA ARG A 87 -1.85 -4.32 -4.05
C ARG A 87 -3.12 -3.50 -4.14
N TYR A 88 -3.40 -2.74 -3.09
CA TYR A 88 -4.58 -1.88 -3.02
C TYR A 88 -4.50 -0.71 -4.00
N PHE A 89 -5.66 -0.37 -4.58
CA PHE A 89 -5.91 0.97 -5.12
C PHE A 89 -6.33 1.90 -3.98
N ASN A 90 -7.52 2.47 -4.01
CA ASN A 90 -8.04 3.31 -2.96
C ASN A 90 -8.98 2.51 -2.07
N VAL A 91 -8.60 2.34 -0.81
CA VAL A 91 -9.43 1.62 0.17
C VAL A 91 -10.52 2.55 0.66
N ALA A 92 -11.75 2.05 0.68
CA ALA A 92 -12.90 2.76 1.23
C ALA A 92 -13.65 1.86 2.21
N GLY A 93 -14.28 2.47 3.19
CA GLY A 93 -15.11 1.78 4.16
C GLY A 93 -15.09 2.46 5.53
N ALA A 94 -16.05 2.07 6.35
CA ALA A 94 -16.14 2.46 7.74
C ALA A 94 -16.77 1.32 8.55
N ASP A 95 -16.53 1.31 9.86
CA ASP A 95 -17.22 0.40 10.75
C ASP A 95 -18.74 0.69 10.74
N PRO A 96 -19.61 -0.32 10.56
CA PRO A 96 -21.06 -0.12 10.59
C PRO A 96 -21.60 0.52 11.88
N LYS A 97 -20.87 0.37 12.99
CA LYS A 97 -21.21 0.98 14.29
C LYS A 97 -20.60 2.38 14.48
N GLY A 98 -19.94 2.93 13.44
CA GLY A 98 -19.35 4.26 13.48
C GLY A 98 -18.15 4.43 14.42
N ARG A 99 -17.50 3.35 14.87
CA ARG A 99 -16.37 3.40 15.79
C ARG A 99 -15.05 3.78 15.12
N THR A 100 -14.90 3.41 13.84
CA THR A 100 -13.72 3.70 13.02
C THR A 100 -14.11 4.06 11.60
N GLY A 101 -13.27 4.85 10.94
CA GLY A 101 -13.45 5.28 9.57
C GLY A 101 -12.32 6.18 9.14
N GLN A 102 -12.34 6.65 7.91
CA GLN A 102 -11.35 7.58 7.40
C GLN A 102 -11.57 8.98 7.99
N SER A 103 -10.69 9.40 8.89
CA SER A 103 -10.73 10.71 9.56
C SER A 103 -9.68 11.70 9.06
N THR A 104 -8.76 11.27 8.19
CA THR A 104 -7.64 12.10 7.70
C THR A 104 -8.14 13.41 7.09
N PRO A 105 -7.72 14.58 7.62
CA PRO A 105 -8.05 15.87 7.01
C PRO A 105 -7.47 15.96 5.59
N ARG A 106 -8.17 16.66 4.69
CA ARG A 106 -7.74 16.86 3.29
C ARG A 106 -7.52 15.58 2.48
N ALA A 107 -8.14 14.47 2.85
CA ALA A 107 -8.08 13.27 2.02
C ALA A 107 -8.67 13.54 0.63
N THR A 108 -8.00 13.03 -0.41
CA THR A 108 -8.36 13.22 -1.82
C THR A 108 -9.03 11.97 -2.42
N HIS A 109 -9.28 10.95 -1.60
CA HIS A 109 -9.92 9.72 -2.04
C HIS A 109 -11.37 9.98 -2.45
N LEU A 110 -11.74 9.52 -3.64
CA LEU A 110 -13.03 9.79 -4.29
C LEU A 110 -14.23 9.57 -3.35
N ILE A 111 -14.29 8.43 -2.67
CA ILE A 111 -15.43 8.09 -1.78
C ILE A 111 -15.57 9.11 -0.66
N LYS A 112 -14.48 9.48 0.01
CA LYS A 112 -14.52 10.50 1.06
C LYS A 112 -14.92 11.87 0.53
N VAL A 113 -14.36 12.28 -0.61
CA VAL A 113 -14.71 13.55 -1.26
C VAL A 113 -16.20 13.59 -1.61
N ALA A 114 -16.72 12.50 -2.20
CA ALA A 114 -18.15 12.40 -2.53
C ALA A 114 -19.03 12.48 -1.27
N CYS A 115 -18.68 11.80 -0.19
CA CYS A 115 -19.42 11.87 1.08
C CYS A 115 -19.37 13.28 1.69
N GLU A 116 -18.22 13.93 1.70
CA GLU A 116 -18.07 15.30 2.22
C GLU A 116 -18.87 16.32 1.38
N THR A 117 -18.91 16.14 0.06
CA THR A 117 -19.73 16.97 -0.85
C THR A 117 -21.21 16.75 -0.60
N ALA A 118 -21.66 15.50 -0.48
CA ALA A 118 -23.06 15.17 -0.19
C ALA A 118 -23.52 15.73 1.17
N LEU A 119 -22.62 15.85 2.14
CA LEU A 119 -22.89 16.44 3.46
C LEU A 119 -22.71 17.96 3.49
N GLY A 120 -22.43 18.61 2.37
CA GLY A 120 -22.19 20.06 2.29
C GLY A 120 -20.91 20.54 3.00
N LYS A 121 -20.01 19.62 3.36
CA LYS A 121 -18.73 19.95 4.03
C LYS A 121 -17.64 20.39 3.05
N ARG A 122 -17.85 20.16 1.76
CA ARG A 122 -16.95 20.53 0.68
C ARG A 122 -17.76 21.00 -0.52
N GLY A 123 -17.34 22.07 -1.19
CA GLY A 123 -17.94 22.52 -2.44
C GLY A 123 -17.80 21.43 -3.53
N ALA A 124 -18.77 21.35 -4.44
CA ALA A 124 -18.66 20.52 -5.62
C ALA A 124 -17.49 21.04 -6.46
N SER A 125 -16.35 20.39 -6.39
CA SER A 125 -15.26 20.60 -7.33
C SER A 125 -15.56 19.75 -8.56
N GLY A 126 -15.78 20.43 -9.71
CA GLY A 126 -15.85 19.80 -11.01
C GLY A 126 -14.54 19.09 -11.36
#